data_3a65cf7f170c32ad040aee73978274f1
#
_entry.id   3a65cf7f170c32ad040aee73978274f1
#
_cell.length_a   1.000
_cell.length_b   1.000
_cell.length_c   1.000
_cell.angle_alpha   90.00
_cell.angle_beta   90.00
_cell.angle_gamma   90.00
#
_symmetry.space_group_name_H-M   'P 1'
#
loop_
_entity.id
_entity.type
_entity.pdbx_description
1 polymer ?
#
loop_
_entity_poly.entity_id
_entity_poly.type
_entity_poly.pdbx_seq_one_letter_code
_entity_poly.pdbx_strand_id
1 'polypeptide(L)'
;RISDNKIIEKIEETAGGIVWAYDDKSFFYRKHDSQKRPRQIFQHKLGTNVKEDKLIFEEKDERFTCSIDTTSCEEFYLVETGEHTTSEVYYFHKDEKIFKTKLFIKREEGILYSVDSFDGHWFMHTNKDAEDFKITKCSHQKINQWEDFVPAKNGVLIGGLTFLKNWILRTEVSDALGKVFVRNIKTNQEEQLIFTNEKVISPGVSLMQKNKNTDTIRIGFESPKTPARTYEYNLKTKEKKLVKEQEIPSGHNRNDYIVERLNCPSHDGRQIPITITYHKKTKLDGNSHLLLYGYGSYGSSVNPSFSSSRLSLINRNIIWATCHIRGGLERGMKWWREGKMLSKKNTFSDFI
;
A
#
# COMPACT_ATOMS: atom_id res chain seq x y z
N ARG A 1 -18.69 -6.45 23.24
CA ARG A 1 -18.72 -5.15 23.95
C ARG A 1 -17.49 -5.05 24.86
N ILE A 2 -16.72 -3.98 24.67
CA ILE A 2 -15.43 -3.82 25.37
C ILE A 2 -15.60 -3.62 26.87
N SER A 3 -16.65 -2.91 27.30
CA SER A 3 -16.88 -2.56 28.72
C SER A 3 -17.01 -3.76 29.66
N ASP A 4 -17.49 -4.90 29.18
CA ASP A 4 -17.70 -6.12 29.96
C ASP A 4 -17.17 -7.38 29.27
N ASN A 5 -16.40 -7.21 28.20
CA ASN A 5 -15.78 -8.27 27.41
C ASN A 5 -16.78 -9.33 26.89
N LYS A 6 -18.02 -8.91 26.58
CA LYS A 6 -19.06 -9.80 26.07
C LYS A 6 -19.19 -9.73 24.57
N ILE A 7 -19.29 -10.89 23.92
CA ILE A 7 -19.76 -11.01 22.55
C ILE A 7 -21.26 -10.73 22.55
N ILE A 8 -21.71 -9.71 21.82
CA ILE A 8 -23.11 -9.32 21.75
C ILE A 8 -23.79 -10.05 20.59
N GLU A 9 -23.11 -10.08 19.44
CA GLU A 9 -23.62 -10.63 18.20
C GLU A 9 -22.49 -11.35 17.45
N LYS A 10 -22.87 -12.33 16.63
CA LYS A 10 -21.97 -13.07 15.75
C LYS A 10 -22.62 -13.21 14.38
N ILE A 11 -21.92 -12.77 13.34
CA ILE A 11 -22.33 -12.97 11.95
C ILE A 11 -21.35 -13.94 11.31
N GLU A 12 -21.86 -15.03 10.77
CA GLU A 12 -21.05 -16.07 10.14
C GLU A 12 -20.90 -15.84 8.63
N GLU A 13 -19.97 -16.56 8.02
CA GLU A 13 -19.68 -16.53 6.58
C GLU A 13 -19.28 -15.14 6.03
N THR A 14 -18.66 -14.33 6.87
CA THR A 14 -18.18 -13.00 6.51
C THR A 14 -16.74 -13.04 6.01
N ALA A 15 -16.36 -12.09 5.17
CA ALA A 15 -14.98 -11.93 4.65
C ALA A 15 -14.07 -11.14 5.61
N GLY A 16 -14.50 -10.92 6.85
CA GLY A 16 -13.78 -10.14 7.86
C GLY A 16 -13.84 -8.63 7.60
N GLY A 17 -13.61 -7.86 8.68
CA GLY A 17 -13.70 -6.40 8.66
C GLY A 17 -15.14 -5.89 8.59
N ILE A 18 -15.37 -4.77 9.25
CA ILE A 18 -16.63 -4.02 9.21
C ILE A 18 -16.33 -2.55 8.96
N VAL A 19 -17.29 -1.84 8.38
CA VAL A 19 -17.28 -0.37 8.25
C VAL A 19 -18.50 0.16 8.98
N TRP A 20 -18.29 0.92 10.05
CA TRP A 20 -19.38 1.53 10.80
C TRP A 20 -20.13 2.56 9.96
N ALA A 21 -21.45 2.52 10.04
CA ALA A 21 -22.28 3.59 9.53
C ALA A 21 -22.22 4.79 10.49
N TYR A 22 -22.40 5.98 9.97
CA TYR A 22 -22.36 7.23 10.75
C TYR A 22 -23.56 7.40 11.70
N ASP A 23 -24.52 6.45 11.70
CA ASP A 23 -25.62 6.41 12.66
C ASP A 23 -25.21 5.78 14.02
N ASP A 24 -23.98 5.26 14.14
CA ASP A 24 -23.44 4.53 15.29
C ASP A 24 -24.29 3.34 15.74
N LYS A 25 -25.23 2.89 14.89
CA LYS A 25 -26.19 1.82 15.19
C LYS A 25 -26.14 0.69 14.18
N SER A 26 -25.52 0.90 13.06
CA SER A 26 -25.37 -0.10 12.01
C SER A 26 -23.95 -0.12 11.46
N PHE A 27 -23.62 -1.18 10.75
CA PHE A 27 -22.35 -1.32 10.06
C PHE A 27 -22.52 -2.11 8.77
N PHE A 28 -21.58 -1.91 7.86
CA PHE A 28 -21.48 -2.68 6.63
C PHE A 28 -20.48 -3.81 6.81
N TYR A 29 -20.78 -4.95 6.20
CA TYR A 29 -19.90 -6.10 6.18
C TYR A 29 -19.98 -6.81 4.82
N ARG A 30 -18.94 -7.59 4.52
CA ARG A 30 -18.87 -8.38 3.29
C ARG A 30 -19.27 -9.81 3.57
N LYS A 31 -20.08 -10.39 2.69
CA LYS A 31 -20.48 -11.79 2.76
C LYS A 31 -19.81 -12.59 1.65
N HIS A 32 -19.42 -13.80 1.96
CA HIS A 32 -18.90 -14.75 0.99
C HIS A 32 -20.02 -15.36 0.15
N ASP A 33 -19.73 -15.59 -1.13
CA ASP A 33 -20.53 -16.48 -1.98
C ASP A 33 -20.22 -17.96 -1.71
N SER A 34 -20.81 -18.85 -2.50
CA SER A 34 -20.58 -20.31 -2.41
C SER A 34 -19.13 -20.73 -2.64
N GLN A 35 -18.34 -19.91 -3.35
CA GLN A 35 -16.91 -20.12 -3.63
C GLN A 35 -15.99 -19.44 -2.59
N LYS A 36 -16.55 -18.93 -1.50
CA LYS A 36 -15.82 -18.18 -0.46
C LYS A 36 -15.20 -16.89 -0.95
N ARG A 37 -15.78 -16.23 -1.95
CA ARG A 37 -15.36 -14.92 -2.47
C ARG A 37 -16.26 -13.80 -1.93
N PRO A 38 -15.70 -12.66 -1.48
CA PRO A 38 -16.49 -11.52 -1.00
C PRO A 38 -17.09 -10.76 -2.18
N ARG A 39 -18.34 -11.05 -2.55
CA ARG A 39 -19.05 -10.40 -3.66
C ARG A 39 -20.29 -9.63 -3.24
N GLN A 40 -20.68 -9.71 -1.97
CA GLN A 40 -21.86 -9.03 -1.45
C GLN A 40 -21.53 -8.14 -0.27
N ILE A 41 -22.16 -6.98 -0.21
CA ILE A 41 -22.08 -6.04 0.90
C ILE A 41 -23.45 -5.90 1.52
N PHE A 42 -23.55 -6.16 2.81
CA PHE A 42 -24.76 -6.04 3.61
C PHE A 42 -24.62 -4.93 4.65
N GLN A 43 -25.73 -4.32 5.00
CA GLN A 43 -25.87 -3.47 6.19
C GLN A 43 -26.55 -4.27 7.29
N HIS A 44 -25.93 -4.36 8.45
CA HIS A 44 -26.49 -4.93 9.66
C HIS A 44 -26.79 -3.82 10.67
N LYS A 45 -27.94 -3.89 11.31
CA LYS A 45 -28.30 -3.01 12.43
C LYS A 45 -28.15 -3.76 13.75
N LEU A 46 -27.39 -3.19 14.68
CA LEU A 46 -27.17 -3.80 15.99
C LEU A 46 -28.49 -4.18 16.69
N GLY A 47 -28.55 -5.38 17.22
CA GLY A 47 -29.71 -5.90 17.94
C GLY A 47 -30.83 -6.45 17.05
N THR A 48 -30.64 -6.53 15.74
CA THR A 48 -31.60 -7.14 14.81
C THR A 48 -31.15 -8.53 14.35
N ASN A 49 -32.07 -9.29 13.76
CA ASN A 49 -31.72 -10.59 13.21
C ASN A 49 -30.94 -10.40 11.87
N VAL A 50 -29.86 -11.17 11.68
CA VAL A 50 -29.05 -11.19 10.45
C VAL A 50 -29.89 -11.44 9.18
N LYS A 51 -31.03 -12.13 9.29
CA LYS A 51 -31.96 -12.32 8.17
C LYS A 51 -32.67 -11.05 7.71
N GLU A 52 -32.64 -10.00 8.53
CA GLU A 52 -33.21 -8.69 8.23
C GLU A 52 -32.19 -7.75 7.57
N ASP A 53 -30.95 -8.21 7.41
CA ASP A 53 -29.88 -7.42 6.84
C ASP A 53 -30.16 -7.01 5.39
N LYS A 54 -29.82 -5.77 5.08
CA LYS A 54 -30.07 -5.21 3.75
C LYS A 54 -28.89 -5.43 2.84
N LEU A 55 -29.12 -6.04 1.69
CA LEU A 55 -28.16 -6.09 0.61
C LEU A 55 -27.97 -4.67 0.04
N ILE A 56 -26.76 -4.15 0.10
CA ILE A 56 -26.39 -2.83 -0.42
C ILE A 56 -25.79 -2.93 -1.81
N PHE A 57 -24.95 -3.95 -2.02
CA PHE A 57 -24.29 -4.15 -3.30
C PHE A 57 -24.02 -5.64 -3.55
N GLU A 58 -24.11 -6.03 -4.81
CA GLU A 58 -23.71 -7.36 -5.28
C GLU A 58 -22.92 -7.25 -6.59
N GLU A 59 -21.70 -7.78 -6.58
CA GLU A 59 -20.92 -7.99 -7.79
C GLU A 59 -21.35 -9.28 -8.48
N LYS A 60 -21.82 -9.16 -9.71
CA LYS A 60 -22.38 -10.30 -10.48
C LYS A 60 -21.33 -11.03 -11.29
N ASP A 61 -20.24 -10.35 -11.66
CA ASP A 61 -19.15 -10.97 -12.40
C ASP A 61 -18.25 -11.75 -11.44
N GLU A 62 -18.17 -13.08 -11.64
CA GLU A 62 -17.43 -13.97 -10.75
C GLU A 62 -15.92 -13.74 -10.71
N ARG A 63 -15.37 -12.99 -11.67
CA ARG A 63 -13.96 -12.61 -11.68
C ARG A 63 -13.63 -11.58 -10.59
N PHE A 64 -14.63 -10.80 -10.16
CA PHE A 64 -14.46 -9.64 -9.29
C PHE A 64 -14.86 -9.94 -7.86
N THR A 65 -14.20 -9.27 -6.93
CA THR A 65 -14.56 -9.21 -5.52
C THR A 65 -14.91 -7.79 -5.15
N CYS A 66 -15.65 -7.57 -4.06
CA CYS A 66 -15.99 -6.23 -3.60
C CYS A 66 -15.49 -5.94 -2.20
N SER A 67 -15.30 -4.66 -1.93
CA SER A 67 -15.00 -4.11 -0.60
C SER A 67 -15.81 -2.83 -0.36
N ILE A 68 -15.90 -2.42 0.90
CA ILE A 68 -16.51 -1.14 1.29
C ILE A 68 -15.59 -0.43 2.25
N ASP A 69 -15.47 0.89 2.10
CA ASP A 69 -14.75 1.78 3.01
C ASP A 69 -15.39 3.17 3.02
N THR A 70 -14.86 4.07 3.82
CA THR A 70 -15.26 5.48 3.88
C THR A 70 -14.21 6.35 3.21
N THR A 71 -14.65 7.46 2.60
CA THR A 71 -13.72 8.47 2.10
C THR A 71 -12.98 9.20 3.22
N SER A 72 -11.86 9.80 2.87
CA SER A 72 -11.05 10.59 3.80
C SER A 72 -11.76 11.81 4.38
N CYS A 73 -12.76 12.38 3.70
CA CYS A 73 -13.63 13.44 4.25
C CYS A 73 -14.74 12.91 5.16
N GLU A 74 -14.95 11.58 5.21
CA GLU A 74 -16.03 10.95 5.99
C GLU A 74 -17.46 11.37 5.55
N GLU A 75 -17.62 11.75 4.28
CA GLU A 75 -18.93 12.13 3.72
C GLU A 75 -19.54 11.02 2.85
N PHE A 76 -18.70 10.16 2.30
CA PHE A 76 -19.14 9.12 1.39
C PHE A 76 -18.66 7.75 1.82
N TYR A 77 -19.44 6.72 1.47
CA TYR A 77 -19.00 5.34 1.42
C TYR A 77 -18.60 5.00 -0.01
N LEU A 78 -17.54 4.23 -0.15
CA LEU A 78 -17.04 3.71 -1.41
C LEU A 78 -17.22 2.19 -1.43
N VAL A 79 -17.84 1.69 -2.48
CA VAL A 79 -17.85 0.27 -2.79
C VAL A 79 -16.91 0.07 -3.95
N GLU A 80 -15.79 -0.57 -3.70
CA GLU A 80 -14.81 -0.91 -4.72
C GLU A 80 -15.02 -2.35 -5.16
N THR A 81 -15.08 -2.59 -6.45
CA THR A 81 -15.08 -3.92 -7.02
C THR A 81 -13.92 -4.06 -8.00
N GLY A 82 -13.23 -5.19 -7.96
CA GLY A 82 -12.04 -5.35 -8.77
C GLY A 82 -11.51 -6.77 -8.82
N GLU A 83 -10.68 -6.97 -9.82
CA GLU A 83 -9.77 -8.09 -9.96
C GLU A 83 -8.34 -7.54 -10.14
N HIS A 84 -7.40 -8.35 -10.56
CA HIS A 84 -5.97 -8.01 -10.56
C HIS A 84 -5.59 -6.86 -11.53
N THR A 85 -6.38 -6.62 -12.56
CA THR A 85 -6.05 -5.67 -13.64
C THR A 85 -7.14 -4.64 -13.91
N THR A 86 -8.34 -4.83 -13.38
CA THR A 86 -9.50 -4.00 -13.68
C THR A 86 -10.27 -3.69 -12.39
N SER A 87 -10.69 -2.45 -12.22
CA SER A 87 -11.50 -2.04 -11.07
C SER A 87 -12.69 -1.16 -11.46
N GLU A 88 -13.66 -1.06 -10.55
CA GLU A 88 -14.82 -0.20 -10.66
C GLU A 88 -15.21 0.31 -9.26
N VAL A 89 -15.68 1.53 -9.16
CA VAL A 89 -16.05 2.14 -7.88
C VAL A 89 -17.47 2.65 -7.94
N TYR A 90 -18.21 2.36 -6.88
CA TYR A 90 -19.52 2.93 -6.60
C TYR A 90 -19.43 3.74 -5.31
N TYR A 91 -20.35 4.68 -5.14
CA TYR A 91 -20.40 5.52 -3.94
C TYR A 91 -21.84 5.85 -3.54
N PHE A 92 -22.03 6.24 -2.29
CA PHE A 92 -23.24 6.85 -1.77
C PHE A 92 -22.90 7.78 -0.61
N HIS A 93 -23.75 8.79 -0.40
CA HIS A 93 -23.53 9.77 0.65
C HIS A 93 -24.00 9.21 2.00
N LYS A 94 -23.34 9.60 3.09
CA LYS A 94 -23.64 9.12 4.45
C LYS A 94 -25.05 9.48 4.95
N ASP A 95 -25.61 10.59 4.49
CA ASP A 95 -26.92 11.11 4.91
C ASP A 95 -28.09 10.57 4.07
N GLU A 96 -27.82 9.67 3.10
CA GLU A 96 -28.89 9.05 2.34
C GLU A 96 -29.76 8.16 3.25
N LYS A 97 -31.08 8.37 3.24
CA LYS A 97 -32.03 7.54 4.03
C LYS A 97 -32.10 6.10 3.56
N ILE A 98 -31.88 5.88 2.26
CA ILE A 98 -31.80 4.58 1.62
C ILE A 98 -30.50 4.57 0.85
N PHE A 99 -29.57 3.76 1.29
CA PHE A 99 -28.27 3.65 0.63
C PHE A 99 -28.44 3.01 -0.73
N LYS A 100 -28.27 3.80 -1.78
CA LYS A 100 -28.29 3.38 -3.17
C LYS A 100 -26.95 3.70 -3.80
N THR A 101 -26.22 2.66 -4.19
CA THR A 101 -24.93 2.80 -4.85
C THR A 101 -25.07 3.49 -6.21
N LYS A 102 -24.25 4.52 -6.43
CA LYS A 102 -24.11 5.24 -7.70
C LYS A 102 -22.77 4.87 -8.30
N LEU A 103 -22.76 4.51 -9.57
CA LEU A 103 -21.52 4.21 -10.29
C LEU A 103 -20.68 5.49 -10.41
N PHE A 104 -19.40 5.40 -10.08
CA PHE A 104 -18.47 6.52 -10.22
C PHE A 104 -17.98 6.66 -11.68
N ILE A 105 -17.28 5.65 -12.17
CA ILE A 105 -16.87 5.52 -13.57
C ILE A 105 -16.98 4.04 -13.95
N LYS A 106 -17.55 3.74 -15.12
CA LYS A 106 -17.68 2.38 -15.61
C LYS A 106 -16.29 1.75 -15.83
N ARG A 107 -16.14 0.49 -15.43
CA ARG A 107 -14.90 -0.29 -15.62
C ARG A 107 -14.53 -0.39 -17.10
N GLU A 108 -13.24 -0.34 -17.34
CA GLU A 108 -12.59 -0.56 -18.62
C GLU A 108 -11.53 -1.64 -18.43
N GLU A 109 -11.49 -2.65 -19.27
CA GLU A 109 -10.57 -3.78 -19.14
C GLU A 109 -9.12 -3.30 -19.13
N GLY A 110 -8.33 -3.73 -18.14
CA GLY A 110 -6.94 -3.31 -17.95
C GLY A 110 -6.76 -1.97 -17.24
N ILE A 111 -7.86 -1.28 -16.89
CA ILE A 111 -7.78 -0.03 -16.12
C ILE A 111 -8.11 -0.27 -14.67
N LEU A 112 -7.14 0.08 -13.85
CA LEU A 112 -7.26 0.15 -12.40
C LEU A 112 -7.50 1.59 -11.97
N TYR A 113 -8.46 1.82 -11.11
CA TYR A 113 -8.62 3.09 -10.42
C TYR A 113 -9.23 2.91 -9.03
N SER A 114 -8.85 3.77 -8.13
CA SER A 114 -9.49 3.97 -6.85
C SER A 114 -9.75 5.46 -6.66
N VAL A 115 -10.70 5.80 -5.82
CA VAL A 115 -11.04 7.20 -5.54
C VAL A 115 -11.04 7.47 -4.06
N ASP A 116 -10.75 8.70 -3.69
CA ASP A 116 -10.93 9.22 -2.34
C ASP A 116 -11.49 10.63 -2.42
N SER A 117 -12.04 11.12 -1.35
CA SER A 117 -12.60 12.47 -1.26
C SER A 117 -12.05 13.22 -0.06
N PHE A 118 -11.58 14.45 -0.31
CA PHE A 118 -11.09 15.35 0.72
C PHE A 118 -11.25 16.81 0.30
N ASP A 119 -11.66 17.66 1.24
CA ASP A 119 -11.76 19.12 1.07
C ASP A 119 -12.53 19.53 -0.21
N GLY A 120 -13.71 18.94 -0.41
CA GLY A 120 -14.60 19.26 -1.54
C GLY A 120 -14.12 18.76 -2.91
N HIS A 121 -13.10 17.91 -2.94
CA HIS A 121 -12.55 17.34 -4.16
C HIS A 121 -12.54 15.82 -4.12
N TRP A 122 -12.73 15.23 -5.30
CA TRP A 122 -12.39 13.84 -5.58
C TRP A 122 -10.96 13.72 -6.06
N PHE A 123 -10.28 12.71 -5.61
CA PHE A 123 -8.94 12.30 -6.07
C PHE A 123 -9.03 10.89 -6.62
N MET A 124 -8.54 10.70 -7.82
CA MET A 124 -8.54 9.38 -8.47
C MET A 124 -7.10 8.97 -8.75
N HIS A 125 -6.69 7.84 -8.19
CA HIS A 125 -5.45 7.15 -8.50
C HIS A 125 -5.74 6.14 -9.61
N THR A 126 -5.08 6.25 -10.76
CA THR A 126 -5.41 5.43 -11.94
C THR A 126 -4.21 5.20 -12.84
N ASN A 127 -4.24 4.07 -13.56
CA ASN A 127 -3.31 3.79 -14.64
C ASN A 127 -3.84 4.18 -16.02
N LYS A 128 -4.99 4.86 -16.11
CA LYS A 128 -5.53 5.33 -17.39
C LYS A 128 -4.62 6.40 -17.97
N ASP A 129 -4.11 6.15 -19.20
CA ASP A 129 -3.10 6.99 -19.88
C ASP A 129 -1.83 7.24 -19.04
N ALA A 130 -1.50 6.30 -18.13
CA ALA A 130 -0.42 6.43 -17.17
C ALA A 130 0.06 5.05 -16.71
N GLU A 131 1.01 4.46 -17.43
CA GLU A 131 1.48 3.08 -17.15
C GLU A 131 1.81 2.83 -15.67
N ASP A 132 2.51 3.77 -15.02
CA ASP A 132 2.95 3.68 -13.62
C ASP A 132 2.04 4.47 -12.67
N PHE A 133 0.78 4.63 -13.05
CA PHE A 133 -0.25 5.41 -12.36
C PHE A 133 0.00 6.91 -12.36
N LYS A 134 -1.06 7.62 -12.11
CA LYS A 134 -1.12 9.05 -11.82
C LYS A 134 -2.24 9.33 -10.81
N ILE A 135 -2.26 10.53 -10.28
CA ILE A 135 -3.38 11.00 -9.47
C ILE A 135 -3.99 12.20 -10.15
N THR A 136 -5.29 12.13 -10.41
CA THR A 136 -6.09 13.25 -10.91
C THR A 136 -7.02 13.74 -9.83
N LYS A 137 -7.45 14.99 -9.92
CA LYS A 137 -8.46 15.55 -9.02
C LYS A 137 -9.55 16.29 -9.79
N CYS A 138 -10.73 16.39 -9.20
CA CYS A 138 -11.82 17.26 -9.67
C CYS A 138 -12.65 17.77 -8.47
N SER A 139 -13.35 18.88 -8.63
CA SER A 139 -14.31 19.34 -7.63
C SER A 139 -15.54 18.41 -7.59
N HIS A 140 -16.16 18.24 -6.41
CA HIS A 140 -17.43 17.50 -6.28
C HIS A 140 -18.53 18.04 -7.21
N GLN A 141 -18.51 19.34 -7.50
CA GLN A 141 -19.48 19.99 -8.38
C GLN A 141 -19.22 19.75 -9.86
N LYS A 142 -18.00 19.29 -10.24
CA LYS A 142 -17.53 19.16 -11.62
C LYS A 142 -16.86 17.79 -11.84
N ILE A 143 -17.56 16.73 -11.49
CA ILE A 143 -17.03 15.36 -11.47
C ILE A 143 -16.47 14.86 -12.84
N ASN A 144 -16.77 15.55 -13.92
CA ASN A 144 -16.27 15.22 -15.27
C ASN A 144 -15.07 16.08 -15.72
N GLN A 145 -14.57 16.99 -14.87
CA GLN A 145 -13.45 17.87 -15.19
C GLN A 145 -12.23 17.51 -14.36
N TRP A 146 -11.54 16.45 -14.79
CA TRP A 146 -10.35 15.93 -14.14
C TRP A 146 -9.11 16.69 -14.59
N GLU A 147 -8.24 17.05 -13.67
CA GLU A 147 -6.90 17.60 -13.91
C GLU A 147 -5.84 16.75 -13.20
N ASP A 148 -4.63 16.71 -13.77
CA ASP A 148 -3.54 15.98 -13.14
C ASP A 148 -3.10 16.69 -11.86
N PHE A 149 -3.19 15.96 -10.74
CA PHE A 149 -2.70 16.41 -9.44
C PHE A 149 -1.28 15.91 -9.17
N VAL A 150 -1.00 14.67 -9.52
CA VAL A 150 0.34 14.07 -9.57
C VAL A 150 0.46 13.39 -10.93
N PRO A 151 1.20 13.98 -11.87
CA PRO A 151 1.37 13.40 -13.20
C PRO A 151 2.17 12.10 -13.15
N ALA A 152 1.95 11.25 -14.14
CA ALA A 152 2.70 10.02 -14.32
C ALA A 152 4.19 10.30 -14.53
N LYS A 153 5.04 9.39 -14.04
CA LYS A 153 6.48 9.41 -14.20
C LYS A 153 6.97 8.02 -14.61
N ASN A 154 7.64 7.92 -15.74
CA ASN A 154 8.15 6.63 -16.24
C ASN A 154 9.07 5.94 -15.23
N GLY A 155 8.80 4.67 -14.93
CA GLY A 155 9.58 3.87 -13.99
C GLY A 155 9.43 4.26 -12.52
N VAL A 156 8.45 5.11 -12.22
CA VAL A 156 8.08 5.51 -10.86
C VAL A 156 6.62 5.12 -10.60
N LEU A 157 6.43 4.10 -9.80
CA LEU A 157 5.10 3.68 -9.38
C LEU A 157 4.54 4.72 -8.40
N ILE A 158 3.56 5.48 -8.85
CA ILE A 158 2.85 6.44 -7.99
C ILE A 158 1.91 5.66 -7.08
N GLY A 159 2.00 5.87 -5.77
CA GLY A 159 1.13 5.27 -4.77
C GLY A 159 -0.04 6.18 -4.37
N GLY A 160 -0.83 5.69 -3.40
CA GLY A 160 -2.00 6.40 -2.90
C GLY A 160 -1.69 7.64 -2.07
N LEU A 161 -2.75 8.37 -1.76
CA LEU A 161 -2.72 9.57 -0.91
C LEU A 161 -3.15 9.24 0.53
N THR A 162 -2.64 10.03 1.46
CA THR A 162 -3.11 10.11 2.84
C THR A 162 -3.34 11.58 3.19
N PHE A 163 -4.53 11.89 3.69
CA PHE A 163 -4.95 13.26 3.94
C PHE A 163 -4.93 13.60 5.43
N LEU A 164 -4.41 14.78 5.73
CA LEU A 164 -4.51 15.49 6.99
C LEU A 164 -5.04 16.89 6.71
N LYS A 165 -5.54 17.60 7.73
CA LYS A 165 -6.14 18.93 7.56
C LYS A 165 -5.28 19.93 6.77
N ASN A 166 -3.95 19.88 6.97
CA ASN A 166 -3.01 20.81 6.34
C ASN A 166 -2.03 20.15 5.37
N TRP A 167 -2.10 18.81 5.23
CA TRP A 167 -1.07 18.06 4.54
C TRP A 167 -1.66 16.92 3.69
N ILE A 168 -1.04 16.69 2.55
CA ILE A 168 -1.27 15.51 1.73
C ILE A 168 0.06 14.75 1.66
N LEU A 169 0.01 13.47 2.04
CA LEU A 169 1.15 12.56 1.89
C LEU A 169 0.88 11.62 0.73
N ARG A 170 1.92 11.29 -0.01
CA ARG A 170 1.88 10.26 -1.05
C ARG A 170 3.14 9.42 -1.02
N THR A 171 3.02 8.21 -1.55
CA THR A 171 4.15 7.29 -1.69
C THR A 171 4.54 7.14 -3.15
N GLU A 172 5.81 6.85 -3.40
CA GLU A 172 6.34 6.44 -4.69
C GLU A 172 7.28 5.25 -4.50
N VAL A 173 7.34 4.38 -5.50
CA VAL A 173 8.39 3.35 -5.59
C VAL A 173 9.14 3.55 -6.89
N SER A 174 10.44 3.63 -6.80
CA SER A 174 11.33 3.67 -7.95
C SER A 174 12.62 2.91 -7.63
N ASP A 175 13.08 2.11 -8.58
CA ASP A 175 14.29 1.32 -8.43
C ASP A 175 14.34 0.48 -7.13
N ALA A 176 13.21 -0.16 -6.80
CA ALA A 176 12.97 -0.95 -5.57
C ALA A 176 13.07 -0.16 -4.25
N LEU A 177 13.02 1.16 -4.30
CA LEU A 177 13.09 2.02 -3.12
C LEU A 177 11.81 2.82 -2.97
N GLY A 178 11.18 2.71 -1.80
CA GLY A 178 10.02 3.51 -1.41
C GLY A 178 10.43 4.93 -1.00
N LYS A 179 9.60 5.89 -1.38
CA LYS A 179 9.74 7.30 -1.00
C LYS A 179 8.40 7.83 -0.49
N VAL A 180 8.45 8.78 0.41
CA VAL A 180 7.29 9.49 0.92
C VAL A 180 7.44 10.97 0.60
N PHE A 181 6.39 11.57 0.06
CA PHE A 181 6.32 13.01 -0.21
C PHE A 181 5.25 13.64 0.65
N VAL A 182 5.47 14.86 1.05
CA VAL A 182 4.56 15.67 1.87
C VAL A 182 4.30 16.98 1.17
N ARG A 183 3.02 17.26 0.92
CA ARG A 183 2.56 18.52 0.35
C ARG A 183 1.80 19.32 1.39
N ASN A 184 2.16 20.58 1.59
CA ASN A 184 1.36 21.51 2.36
C ASN A 184 0.19 22.03 1.51
N ILE A 185 -1.04 21.85 1.99
CA ILE A 185 -2.26 22.19 1.23
C ILE A 185 -2.35 23.70 0.96
N LYS A 186 -1.95 24.53 1.95
CA LYS A 186 -2.07 25.99 1.86
C LYS A 186 -1.04 26.61 0.91
N THR A 187 0.21 26.14 0.98
CA THR A 187 1.31 26.71 0.18
C THR A 187 1.52 25.95 -1.12
N ASN A 188 0.92 24.79 -1.28
CA ASN A 188 1.10 23.84 -2.38
C ASN A 188 2.57 23.38 -2.57
N GLN A 189 3.43 23.64 -1.59
CA GLN A 189 4.83 23.18 -1.60
C GLN A 189 4.89 21.69 -1.25
N GLU A 190 5.65 20.94 -2.03
CA GLU A 190 5.86 19.51 -1.83
C GLU A 190 7.35 19.22 -1.64
N GLU A 191 7.67 18.36 -0.68
CA GLU A 191 9.03 17.90 -0.41
C GLU A 191 9.05 16.39 -0.18
N GLN A 192 10.18 15.74 -0.46
CA GLN A 192 10.41 14.37 -0.04
C GLN A 192 10.70 14.35 1.47
N LEU A 193 10.03 13.46 2.18
CA LEU A 193 10.23 13.29 3.61
C LEU A 193 11.52 12.49 3.87
N ILE A 194 12.57 13.16 4.32
CA ILE A 194 13.86 12.57 4.69
C ILE A 194 13.93 12.48 6.21
N PHE A 195 13.86 11.28 6.76
CA PHE A 195 13.86 11.05 8.20
C PHE A 195 14.99 10.13 8.71
N THR A 196 15.83 9.64 7.80
CA THR A 196 17.01 8.81 8.09
C THR A 196 18.11 9.09 7.08
N ASN A 197 19.36 8.84 7.47
CA ASN A 197 20.51 8.92 6.58
C ASN A 197 20.76 7.62 5.79
N GLU A 198 19.98 6.58 6.06
CA GLU A 198 20.06 5.33 5.33
C GLU A 198 19.38 5.49 3.95
N LYS A 199 20.06 5.04 2.89
CA LYS A 199 19.57 5.17 1.51
C LYS A 199 18.68 4.01 1.10
N VAL A 200 18.92 2.83 1.64
CA VAL A 200 18.20 1.60 1.32
C VAL A 200 17.24 1.30 2.46
N ILE A 201 16.02 1.75 2.34
CA ILE A 201 14.98 1.64 3.35
C ILE A 201 13.64 1.18 2.79
N SER A 202 12.81 0.61 3.64
CA SER A 202 11.39 0.38 3.40
C SER A 202 10.59 1.32 4.31
N PRO A 203 10.13 2.46 3.80
CA PRO A 203 9.35 3.42 4.60
C PRO A 203 7.87 3.05 4.60
N GLY A 204 7.20 3.34 5.71
CA GLY A 204 5.75 3.29 5.82
C GLY A 204 5.23 4.53 6.53
N VAL A 205 4.06 4.99 6.15
CA VAL A 205 3.36 6.10 6.81
C VAL A 205 2.00 5.63 7.25
N SER A 206 1.63 5.96 8.48
CA SER A 206 0.30 5.70 9.03
C SER A 206 -0.19 6.89 9.83
N LEU A 207 -1.50 7.03 9.90
CA LEU A 207 -2.13 7.98 10.82
C LEU A 207 -2.18 7.37 12.23
N MET A 208 -1.96 8.20 13.23
CA MET A 208 -2.06 7.78 14.64
C MET A 208 -3.50 7.48 15.05
N GLN A 209 -4.44 8.15 14.42
CA GLN A 209 -5.87 8.09 14.71
C GLN A 209 -6.69 8.57 13.50
N LYS A 210 -8.00 8.31 13.52
CA LYS A 210 -8.92 8.82 12.48
C LYS A 210 -9.01 10.36 12.43
N ASN A 211 -8.73 11.04 13.55
CA ASN A 211 -8.73 12.50 13.57
C ASN A 211 -7.60 13.06 12.68
N LYS A 212 -7.99 13.65 11.58
CA LYS A 212 -7.07 14.25 10.59
C LYS A 212 -6.64 15.68 10.96
N ASN A 213 -7.20 16.25 12.03
CA ASN A 213 -6.83 17.59 12.52
C ASN A 213 -5.55 17.55 13.37
N THR A 214 -4.47 17.06 12.76
CA THR A 214 -3.15 16.94 13.40
C THR A 214 -2.05 17.23 12.39
N ASP A 215 -0.90 17.71 12.88
CA ASP A 215 0.32 17.81 12.11
C ASP A 215 1.27 16.62 12.38
N THR A 216 0.86 15.65 13.22
CA THR A 216 1.70 14.53 13.62
C THR A 216 1.24 13.24 12.97
N ILE A 217 2.19 12.52 12.38
CA ILE A 217 2.02 11.20 11.76
C ILE A 217 2.92 10.18 12.44
N ARG A 218 2.64 8.90 12.20
CA ARG A 218 3.59 7.82 12.47
C ARG A 218 4.35 7.46 11.20
N ILE A 219 5.67 7.46 11.32
CA ILE A 219 6.57 6.98 10.28
C ILE A 219 7.19 5.69 10.77
N GLY A 220 6.92 4.60 10.05
CA GLY A 220 7.65 3.35 10.18
C GLY A 220 8.76 3.30 9.15
N PHE A 221 9.92 2.80 9.52
CA PHE A 221 10.91 2.36 8.56
C PHE A 221 11.76 1.23 9.11
N GLU A 222 12.28 0.47 8.18
CA GLU A 222 13.29 -0.53 8.41
C GLU A 222 14.27 -0.55 7.23
N SER A 223 15.41 -1.16 7.41
CA SER A 223 16.37 -1.43 6.36
C SER A 223 16.95 -2.83 6.56
N PRO A 224 17.70 -3.39 5.62
CA PRO A 224 18.32 -4.70 5.81
C PRO A 224 19.19 -4.81 7.07
N LYS A 225 19.68 -3.68 7.60
CA LYS A 225 20.50 -3.62 8.81
C LYS A 225 19.86 -2.93 10.02
N THR A 226 18.72 -2.27 9.84
CA THR A 226 18.03 -1.55 10.91
C THR A 226 16.68 -2.20 11.19
N PRO A 227 16.46 -2.72 12.43
CA PRO A 227 15.17 -3.27 12.83
C PRO A 227 14.04 -2.28 12.65
N ALA A 228 12.82 -2.79 12.51
CA ALA A 228 11.64 -1.95 12.31
C ALA A 228 11.50 -0.92 13.44
N ARG A 229 11.39 0.34 13.05
CA ARG A 229 11.24 1.51 13.95
C ARG A 229 9.98 2.25 13.63
N THR A 230 9.30 2.73 14.65
CA THR A 230 8.15 3.63 14.51
C THR A 230 8.46 4.95 15.22
N TYR A 231 8.31 6.03 14.49
CA TYR A 231 8.46 7.39 15.01
C TYR A 231 7.13 8.12 14.96
N GLU A 232 6.88 8.97 15.94
CA GLU A 232 5.98 10.10 15.82
C GLU A 232 6.77 11.26 15.19
N TYR A 233 6.22 11.80 14.11
CA TYR A 233 6.86 12.85 13.33
C TYR A 233 5.89 14.03 13.13
N ASN A 234 6.31 15.22 13.56
CA ASN A 234 5.54 16.43 13.36
C ASN A 234 5.94 17.08 12.04
N LEU A 235 5.00 17.16 11.10
CA LEU A 235 5.22 17.68 9.74
C LEU A 235 5.55 19.18 9.73
N LYS A 236 5.09 19.94 10.74
CA LYS A 236 5.31 21.37 10.85
C LYS A 236 6.66 21.69 11.51
N THR A 237 6.98 21.08 12.66
CA THR A 237 8.22 21.34 13.41
C THR A 237 9.39 20.48 12.96
N LYS A 238 9.14 19.42 12.18
CA LYS A 238 10.11 18.41 11.75
C LYS A 238 10.70 17.58 12.92
N GLU A 239 10.15 17.71 14.10
CA GLU A 239 10.56 16.91 15.26
C GLU A 239 10.12 15.47 15.12
N LYS A 240 10.99 14.55 15.49
CA LYS A 240 10.71 13.13 15.52
C LYS A 240 11.03 12.52 16.86
N LYS A 241 10.14 11.65 17.34
CA LYS A 241 10.29 10.88 18.57
C LYS A 241 10.21 9.40 18.26
N LEU A 242 11.22 8.62 18.63
CA LEU A 242 11.15 7.16 18.55
C LEU A 242 10.10 6.65 19.55
N VAL A 243 9.11 5.92 19.06
CA VAL A 243 8.01 5.35 19.86
C VAL A 243 8.23 3.88 20.10
N LYS A 244 8.70 3.17 19.05
CA LYS A 244 8.92 1.73 19.11
C LYS A 244 10.08 1.31 18.21
N GLU A 245 10.86 0.37 18.69
CA GLU A 245 11.86 -0.36 17.91
C GLU A 245 11.67 -1.85 18.13
N GLN A 246 11.79 -2.63 17.07
CA GLN A 246 11.74 -4.09 17.16
C GLN A 246 12.92 -4.59 18.01
N GLU A 247 12.60 -5.34 19.05
CA GLU A 247 13.60 -5.98 19.90
C GLU A 247 14.23 -7.18 19.19
N ILE A 248 15.55 -7.32 19.37
CA ILE A 248 16.31 -8.47 18.87
C ILE A 248 16.95 -9.15 20.10
N PRO A 249 16.32 -10.19 20.65
CA PRO A 249 16.78 -10.83 21.88
C PRO A 249 18.23 -11.34 21.86
N SER A 250 18.71 -11.75 20.68
CA SER A 250 20.11 -12.19 20.49
C SER A 250 21.13 -11.04 20.46
N GLY A 251 20.68 -9.80 20.61
CA GLY A 251 21.47 -8.60 20.39
C GLY A 251 21.62 -8.24 18.92
N HIS A 252 21.76 -6.94 18.64
CA HIS A 252 21.95 -6.41 17.31
C HIS A 252 22.62 -5.03 17.36
N ASN A 253 23.67 -4.87 16.58
CA ASN A 253 24.27 -3.56 16.33
C ASN A 253 24.31 -3.29 14.83
N ARG A 254 23.46 -2.37 14.36
CA ARG A 254 23.35 -2.02 12.94
C ARG A 254 24.67 -1.59 12.28
N ASN A 255 25.65 -1.11 13.06
CA ASN A 255 26.95 -0.68 12.55
C ASN A 255 27.88 -1.85 12.22
N ASP A 256 27.47 -3.07 12.53
CA ASP A 256 28.21 -4.28 12.16
C ASP A 256 27.84 -4.80 10.77
N TYR A 257 26.82 -4.20 10.13
CA TYR A 257 26.30 -4.64 8.84
C TYR A 257 26.47 -3.56 7.76
N ILE A 258 26.86 -4.00 6.59
CA ILE A 258 26.99 -3.19 5.37
C ILE A 258 25.84 -3.53 4.44
N VAL A 259 25.24 -2.51 3.85
CA VAL A 259 24.17 -2.65 2.83
C VAL A 259 24.61 -1.87 1.61
N GLU A 260 24.65 -2.55 0.47
CA GLU A 260 25.03 -1.97 -0.81
C GLU A 260 24.00 -2.27 -1.89
N ARG A 261 23.95 -1.38 -2.87
CA ARG A 261 23.14 -1.55 -4.09
C ARG A 261 24.04 -1.79 -5.28
N LEU A 262 23.78 -2.88 -5.96
CA LEU A 262 24.47 -3.27 -7.19
C LEU A 262 23.47 -3.33 -8.34
N ASN A 263 23.97 -3.34 -9.55
CA ASN A 263 23.22 -3.66 -10.76
C ASN A 263 23.97 -4.74 -11.52
N CYS A 264 23.24 -5.76 -11.97
CA CYS A 264 23.76 -6.85 -12.76
C CYS A 264 23.04 -6.90 -14.11
N PRO A 265 23.73 -7.02 -15.25
CA PRO A 265 23.08 -7.15 -16.54
C PRO A 265 22.42 -8.53 -16.66
N SER A 266 21.14 -8.54 -17.07
CA SER A 266 20.44 -9.76 -17.48
C SER A 266 20.81 -10.12 -18.93
N HIS A 267 20.34 -11.28 -19.40
CA HIS A 267 20.58 -11.80 -20.76
C HIS A 267 20.22 -10.84 -21.89
N ASP A 268 19.26 -9.94 -21.66
CA ASP A 268 18.77 -8.93 -22.63
C ASP A 268 19.36 -7.53 -22.38
N GLY A 269 20.39 -7.42 -21.53
CA GLY A 269 21.06 -6.17 -21.18
C GLY A 269 20.34 -5.31 -20.14
N ARG A 270 19.17 -5.73 -19.65
CA ARG A 270 18.47 -5.06 -18.55
C ARG A 270 19.33 -5.10 -17.29
N GLN A 271 19.48 -3.96 -16.65
CA GLN A 271 20.18 -3.84 -15.38
C GLN A 271 19.25 -4.24 -14.22
N ILE A 272 19.54 -5.35 -13.58
CA ILE A 272 18.77 -5.89 -12.46
C ILE A 272 19.32 -5.32 -11.15
N PRO A 273 18.51 -4.58 -10.37
CA PRO A 273 18.96 -4.08 -9.08
C PRO A 273 19.13 -5.24 -8.09
N ILE A 274 20.21 -5.20 -7.34
CA ILE A 274 20.50 -6.18 -6.29
C ILE A 274 20.82 -5.41 -5.01
N THR A 275 20.19 -5.79 -3.89
CA THR A 275 20.55 -5.29 -2.57
C THR A 275 21.35 -6.38 -1.86
N ILE A 276 22.62 -6.12 -1.54
CA ILE A 276 23.43 -7.02 -0.73
C ILE A 276 23.54 -6.53 0.69
N THR A 277 23.54 -7.48 1.62
CA THR A 277 23.74 -7.23 3.07
C THR A 277 24.71 -8.24 3.62
N TYR A 278 25.73 -7.78 4.30
CA TYR A 278 26.74 -8.64 4.88
C TYR A 278 27.33 -8.03 6.15
N HIS A 279 27.95 -8.87 6.98
CA HIS A 279 28.65 -8.43 8.17
C HIS A 279 29.98 -7.77 7.78
N LYS A 280 30.35 -6.65 8.43
CA LYS A 280 31.59 -5.90 8.13
C LYS A 280 32.89 -6.71 8.16
N LYS A 281 32.88 -7.87 8.81
CA LYS A 281 34.03 -8.79 8.86
C LYS A 281 34.08 -9.77 7.67
N THR A 282 33.01 -9.82 6.87
CA THR A 282 32.93 -10.70 5.70
C THR A 282 33.94 -10.22 4.64
N LYS A 283 34.76 -11.13 4.15
CA LYS A 283 35.72 -10.83 3.10
C LYS A 283 35.04 -10.95 1.73
N LEU A 284 35.15 -9.92 0.89
CA LEU A 284 34.64 -9.93 -0.48
C LEU A 284 35.76 -10.36 -1.45
N ASP A 285 36.33 -11.53 -1.24
CA ASP A 285 37.47 -12.09 -1.99
C ASP A 285 37.09 -13.24 -2.95
N GLY A 286 35.79 -13.41 -3.19
CA GLY A 286 35.27 -14.51 -4.04
C GLY A 286 35.06 -15.84 -3.31
N ASN A 287 35.52 -15.97 -2.05
CA ASN A 287 35.42 -17.25 -1.30
C ASN A 287 34.27 -17.26 -0.29
N SER A 288 33.62 -16.10 -0.05
CA SER A 288 32.47 -16.02 0.87
C SER A 288 31.22 -16.63 0.23
N HIS A 289 30.48 -17.39 1.03
CA HIS A 289 29.19 -17.92 0.61
C HIS A 289 28.18 -16.80 0.40
N LEU A 290 27.33 -16.95 -0.60
CA LEU A 290 26.26 -16.03 -0.93
C LEU A 290 24.92 -16.78 -0.99
N LEU A 291 23.88 -16.20 -0.35
CA LEU A 291 22.51 -16.64 -0.55
C LEU A 291 21.78 -15.60 -1.39
N LEU A 292 21.37 -16.02 -2.59
CA LEU A 292 20.58 -15.21 -3.51
C LEU A 292 19.10 -15.47 -3.28
N TYR A 293 18.32 -14.40 -3.16
CA TYR A 293 16.87 -14.43 -2.97
C TYR A 293 16.17 -13.51 -3.98
N GLY A 294 15.05 -13.95 -4.50
CA GLY A 294 14.18 -13.15 -5.35
C GLY A 294 12.76 -13.74 -5.38
N TYR A 295 11.77 -12.98 -5.85
CA TYR A 295 10.39 -13.44 -5.99
C TYR A 295 9.86 -13.28 -7.42
N GLY A 296 9.69 -12.06 -7.91
CA GLY A 296 9.36 -11.71 -9.29
C GLY A 296 8.02 -12.24 -9.79
N SER A 297 6.96 -12.20 -8.97
CA SER A 297 5.63 -12.65 -9.38
C SER A 297 4.53 -11.73 -8.84
N TYR A 298 3.39 -11.71 -9.54
CA TYR A 298 2.16 -11.02 -9.13
C TYR A 298 2.30 -9.53 -8.83
N GLY A 299 3.31 -8.86 -9.38
CA GLY A 299 3.59 -7.46 -9.05
C GLY A 299 4.07 -7.25 -7.60
N SER A 300 4.41 -8.32 -6.89
CA SER A 300 4.88 -8.20 -5.51
C SER A 300 6.35 -7.83 -5.47
N SER A 301 6.65 -6.64 -4.96
CA SER A 301 8.02 -6.16 -4.78
C SER A 301 8.68 -6.77 -3.54
N VAL A 302 9.96 -7.11 -3.66
CA VAL A 302 10.77 -7.50 -2.52
C VAL A 302 11.43 -6.26 -1.92
N ASN A 303 10.81 -5.73 -0.87
CA ASN A 303 11.32 -4.54 -0.20
C ASN A 303 12.60 -4.83 0.60
N PRO A 304 13.49 -3.84 0.76
CA PRO A 304 14.71 -3.94 1.57
C PRO A 304 14.37 -3.88 3.08
N SER A 305 13.70 -4.92 3.57
CA SER A 305 13.22 -5.05 4.94
C SER A 305 14.25 -5.68 5.87
N PHE A 306 14.09 -5.47 7.18
CA PHE A 306 14.81 -6.16 8.20
C PHE A 306 14.30 -7.60 8.39
N SER A 307 15.19 -8.51 8.75
CA SER A 307 14.79 -9.85 9.17
C SER A 307 15.79 -10.43 10.16
N SER A 308 15.34 -10.72 11.38
CA SER A 308 16.17 -11.34 12.41
C SER A 308 16.66 -12.75 12.01
N SER A 309 15.87 -13.49 11.23
CA SER A 309 16.29 -14.81 10.74
C SER A 309 17.47 -14.73 9.75
N ARG A 310 17.55 -13.68 8.93
CA ARG A 310 18.70 -13.45 8.03
C ARG A 310 19.99 -13.19 8.78
N LEU A 311 19.92 -12.57 9.96
CA LEU A 311 21.10 -12.30 10.77
C LEU A 311 21.84 -13.57 11.14
N SER A 312 21.15 -14.69 11.33
CA SER A 312 21.75 -15.99 11.61
C SER A 312 22.73 -16.44 10.52
N LEU A 313 22.43 -16.11 9.25
CA LEU A 313 23.31 -16.40 8.11
C LEU A 313 24.41 -15.33 7.99
N ILE A 314 24.02 -14.06 8.05
CA ILE A 314 24.95 -12.92 7.90
C ILE A 314 26.03 -12.94 8.97
N ASN A 315 25.69 -13.28 10.22
CA ASN A 315 26.65 -13.41 11.33
C ASN A 315 27.63 -14.57 11.19
N ARG A 316 27.35 -15.51 10.26
CA ARG A 316 28.25 -16.60 9.84
C ARG A 316 29.06 -16.25 8.60
N ASN A 317 29.15 -14.96 8.26
CA ASN A 317 29.85 -14.43 7.09
C ASN A 317 29.23 -14.86 5.73
N ILE A 318 27.94 -15.17 5.70
CA ILE A 318 27.18 -15.40 4.45
C ILE A 318 26.66 -14.06 3.97
N ILE A 319 26.88 -13.73 2.71
CA ILE A 319 26.31 -12.55 2.05
C ILE A 319 24.86 -12.85 1.70
N TRP A 320 23.94 -12.00 2.13
CA TRP A 320 22.54 -12.04 1.68
C TRP A 320 22.36 -11.10 0.49
N ALA A 321 21.95 -11.61 -0.64
CA ALA A 321 21.64 -10.83 -1.83
C ALA A 321 20.15 -10.94 -2.19
N THR A 322 19.48 -9.81 -2.33
CA THR A 322 18.10 -9.72 -2.80
C THR A 322 18.10 -9.18 -4.22
N CYS A 323 17.69 -10.01 -5.20
CA CYS A 323 17.50 -9.61 -6.59
C CYS A 323 16.10 -9.05 -6.78
N HIS A 324 16.01 -7.84 -7.31
CA HIS A 324 14.75 -7.16 -7.62
C HIS A 324 14.36 -7.43 -9.08
N ILE A 325 14.03 -8.71 -9.34
CA ILE A 325 13.80 -9.26 -10.68
C ILE A 325 12.46 -8.88 -11.28
N ARG A 326 12.34 -8.93 -12.61
CA ARG A 326 11.09 -8.70 -13.34
C ARG A 326 9.97 -9.62 -12.87
N GLY A 327 8.74 -9.10 -12.89
CA GLY A 327 7.54 -9.75 -12.37
C GLY A 327 7.05 -9.17 -11.03
N GLY A 328 7.89 -8.37 -10.34
CA GLY A 328 7.51 -7.44 -9.29
C GLY A 328 7.24 -6.04 -9.83
N LEU A 329 7.00 -5.06 -8.95
CA LEU A 329 6.75 -3.65 -9.29
C LEU A 329 7.91 -2.72 -8.94
N GLU A 330 9.10 -3.26 -8.73
CA GLU A 330 10.28 -2.52 -8.27
C GLU A 330 10.67 -1.36 -9.19
N ARG A 331 10.35 -1.47 -10.47
CA ARG A 331 10.57 -0.45 -11.52
C ARG A 331 9.30 -0.17 -12.32
N GLY A 332 8.14 -0.20 -11.65
CA GLY A 332 6.84 0.10 -12.22
C GLY A 332 6.16 -1.05 -12.94
N MET A 333 5.07 -0.75 -13.61
CA MET A 333 4.19 -1.72 -14.26
C MET A 333 4.83 -2.45 -15.44
N LYS A 334 5.73 -1.78 -16.15
CA LYS A 334 6.50 -2.40 -17.24
C LYS A 334 7.37 -3.54 -16.70
N TRP A 335 8.01 -3.35 -15.54
CA TRP A 335 8.83 -4.35 -14.88
C TRP A 335 8.03 -5.63 -14.54
N TRP A 336 6.78 -5.44 -14.08
CA TRP A 336 5.85 -6.53 -13.85
C TRP A 336 5.44 -7.24 -15.14
N ARG A 337 5.01 -6.48 -16.17
CA ARG A 337 4.54 -7.06 -17.44
C ARG A 337 5.64 -7.86 -18.17
N GLU A 338 6.87 -7.38 -18.12
CA GLU A 338 8.01 -8.08 -18.73
C GLU A 338 8.43 -9.36 -17.98
N GLY A 339 7.83 -9.66 -16.81
CA GLY A 339 8.07 -10.87 -16.01
C GLY A 339 6.84 -11.74 -15.76
N LYS A 340 5.74 -11.57 -16.52
CA LYS A 340 4.52 -12.38 -16.36
C LYS A 340 4.14 -13.16 -17.61
N MET A 341 3.26 -14.17 -17.45
CA MET A 341 2.67 -14.96 -18.53
C MET A 341 3.76 -15.49 -19.48
N LEU A 342 3.66 -15.22 -20.77
CA LEU A 342 4.61 -15.67 -21.79
C LEU A 342 6.02 -15.06 -21.62
N SER A 343 6.13 -13.93 -20.94
CA SER A 343 7.39 -13.25 -20.61
C SER A 343 8.03 -13.76 -19.30
N LYS A 344 7.44 -14.76 -18.64
CA LYS A 344 7.90 -15.28 -17.34
C LYS A 344 9.35 -15.78 -17.33
N LYS A 345 9.87 -16.21 -18.47
CA LYS A 345 11.28 -16.60 -18.61
C LYS A 345 12.25 -15.50 -18.18
N ASN A 346 11.90 -14.22 -18.42
CA ASN A 346 12.74 -13.10 -18.03
C ASN A 346 12.98 -13.04 -16.52
N THR A 347 11.97 -13.39 -15.70
CA THR A 347 12.13 -13.46 -14.24
C THR A 347 13.26 -14.42 -13.84
N PHE A 348 13.32 -15.58 -14.46
CA PHE A 348 14.34 -16.60 -14.17
C PHE A 348 15.71 -16.19 -14.72
N SER A 349 15.75 -15.62 -15.93
CA SER A 349 16.99 -15.11 -16.52
C SER A 349 17.58 -13.92 -15.76
N ASP A 350 16.73 -13.09 -15.11
CA ASP A 350 17.18 -12.01 -14.24
C ASP A 350 17.80 -12.54 -12.93
N PHE A 351 17.44 -13.75 -12.54
CA PHE A 351 17.88 -14.36 -11.29
C PHE A 351 19.20 -15.15 -11.45
N ILE A 352 19.48 -15.65 -12.64
CA ILE A 352 20.69 -16.45 -12.96
C ILE A 352 21.85 -15.52 -13.34
#